data_2008108c368de097b01cfd9f3a1c4b86
#
_entry.id   2008108c368de097b01cfd9f3a1c4b86
#
_cell.length_a   1.000
_cell.length_b   1.000
_cell.length_c   1.000
_cell.angle_alpha   90.00
_cell.angle_beta   90.00
_cell.angle_gamma   90.00
#
_symmetry.space_group_name_H-M   'P 1'
#
loop_
_entity.id
_entity.type
_entity.pdbx_description
1 polymer ?
#
loop_
_entity_poly.entity_id
_entity_poly.type
_entity_poly.pdbx_seq_one_letter_code
_entity_poly.pdbx_strand_id
1 'polypeptide(L)'
;MRVRGDHRPDVLEREPNRAGLERQLPNWYVHTWDRTSDGARSFRLDRMRSAKLTRERFEAREGFEPTRLRDARTAKVLYDKEIARWAIERGARPLADGGAVRDLPVGSDEWLESEVLSLRGEAVLLEPDELRRTIAARAKALAKELGVERMRVRA
;
A
#
# COMPACT_ATOMS: atom_id res chain seq x y z
N MET A 1 14.71 -17.68 -9.59
CA MET A 1 13.33 -17.30 -10.00
C MET A 1 13.43 -16.36 -11.19
N ARG A 2 12.83 -16.69 -12.32
CA ARG A 2 12.83 -15.80 -13.49
C ARG A 2 11.53 -15.03 -13.54
N VAL A 3 11.62 -13.71 -13.62
CA VAL A 3 10.45 -12.81 -13.63
C VAL A 3 10.40 -12.04 -14.94
N ARG A 4 9.26 -12.08 -15.65
CA ARG A 4 9.01 -11.26 -16.85
C ARG A 4 8.18 -10.03 -16.47
N GLY A 5 8.68 -8.84 -16.76
CA GLY A 5 7.97 -7.57 -16.60
C GLY A 5 7.48 -7.01 -17.94
N ASP A 6 6.51 -6.09 -17.90
CA ASP A 6 5.66 -5.66 -19.02
C ASP A 6 6.26 -4.58 -19.93
N HIS A 7 7.54 -4.24 -19.83
CA HIS A 7 8.03 -3.07 -20.56
C HIS A 7 9.23 -3.26 -21.49
N ARG A 8 9.65 -4.53 -21.81
CA ARG A 8 10.56 -4.83 -22.92
C ARG A 8 10.55 -6.33 -23.25
N PRO A 9 10.79 -6.73 -24.53
CA PRO A 9 10.78 -8.15 -24.93
C PRO A 9 11.95 -8.96 -24.37
N ASP A 10 12.86 -8.34 -23.63
CA ASP A 10 14.00 -9.02 -23.07
C ASP A 10 13.59 -9.80 -21.83
N VAL A 11 13.80 -11.10 -21.89
CA VAL A 11 13.66 -12.01 -20.75
C VAL A 11 14.70 -11.59 -19.73
N LEU A 12 14.30 -10.83 -18.74
CA LEU A 12 15.16 -10.51 -17.61
C LEU A 12 15.25 -11.75 -16.73
N GLU A 13 16.29 -12.55 -16.97
CA GLU A 13 16.68 -13.61 -16.06
C GLU A 13 17.28 -12.96 -14.82
N ARG A 14 16.53 -13.00 -13.74
CA ARG A 14 16.94 -12.37 -12.49
C ARG A 14 17.04 -13.43 -11.41
N GLU A 15 18.21 -13.57 -10.89
CA GLU A 15 18.45 -14.41 -9.72
C GLU A 15 18.27 -13.56 -8.48
N PRO A 16 17.24 -13.81 -7.67
CA PRO A 16 17.07 -13.10 -6.42
C PRO A 16 18.11 -13.58 -5.41
N ASN A 17 19.08 -12.76 -5.19
CA ASN A 17 20.01 -12.91 -4.10
C ASN A 17 19.42 -12.20 -2.88
N ARG A 18 18.95 -12.96 -1.87
CA ARG A 18 18.11 -12.48 -0.77
C ARG A 18 16.89 -11.69 -1.27
N ALA A 19 15.91 -12.39 -1.79
CA ALA A 19 14.62 -11.78 -2.08
C ALA A 19 13.92 -11.40 -0.77
N GLY A 20 13.73 -10.12 -0.53
CA GLY A 20 12.82 -9.61 0.48
C GLY A 20 11.43 -9.47 -0.12
N LEU A 21 10.39 -9.94 0.57
CA LEU A 21 9.01 -9.67 0.21
C LEU A 21 8.49 -8.57 1.13
N GLU A 22 8.08 -7.44 0.56
CA GLU A 22 7.54 -6.31 1.30
C GLU A 22 6.14 -5.95 0.81
N ARG A 23 5.26 -5.67 1.75
CA ARG A 23 3.93 -5.15 1.44
C ARG A 23 3.90 -3.66 1.66
N GLN A 24 3.68 -2.92 0.59
CA GLN A 24 3.40 -1.50 0.62
C GLN A 24 2.05 -1.26 -0.04
N LEU A 25 1.05 -0.99 0.77
CA LEU A 25 -0.34 -0.92 0.33
C LEU A 25 -0.55 -0.01 -0.90
N PRO A 26 -1.28 -0.50 -1.91
CA PRO A 26 -1.96 -1.81 -1.98
C PRO A 26 -1.07 -2.96 -2.48
N ASN A 27 0.18 -2.71 -2.81
CA ASN A 27 1.01 -3.60 -3.63
C ASN A 27 1.96 -4.46 -2.81
N TRP A 28 2.35 -5.58 -3.39
CA TRP A 28 3.45 -6.40 -2.93
C TRP A 28 4.67 -6.19 -3.81
N TYR A 29 5.85 -6.12 -3.20
CA TYR A 29 7.12 -5.94 -3.86
C TYR A 29 8.08 -7.05 -3.52
N VAL A 30 8.81 -7.52 -4.53
CA VAL A 30 9.98 -8.39 -4.37
C VAL A 30 11.22 -7.54 -4.58
N HIS A 31 12.05 -7.47 -3.57
CA HIS A 31 13.35 -6.82 -3.64
C HIS A 31 14.40 -7.86 -4.02
N THR A 32 15.15 -7.59 -5.06
CA THR A 32 16.13 -8.53 -5.60
C THR A 32 17.40 -7.81 -6.01
N TRP A 33 18.47 -8.58 -6.16
CA TRP A 33 19.63 -8.13 -6.92
C TRP A 33 19.45 -8.53 -8.37
N ASP A 34 19.50 -7.56 -9.27
CA ASP A 34 19.42 -7.79 -10.70
C ASP A 34 20.84 -7.96 -11.26
N ARG A 35 21.15 -9.15 -11.73
CA ARG A 35 22.48 -9.47 -12.31
C ARG A 35 22.74 -8.75 -13.64
N THR A 36 21.69 -8.41 -14.38
CA THR A 36 21.81 -7.74 -15.66
C THR A 36 22.25 -6.28 -15.49
N SER A 37 21.68 -5.60 -14.49
CA SER A 37 22.03 -4.21 -14.17
C SER A 37 23.01 -4.08 -13.02
N ASP A 38 23.49 -5.20 -12.47
CA ASP A 38 24.36 -5.31 -11.29
C ASP A 38 23.91 -4.38 -10.16
N GLY A 39 22.64 -4.43 -9.79
CA GLY A 39 22.07 -3.52 -8.81
C GLY A 39 20.78 -4.03 -8.13
N ALA A 40 20.46 -3.40 -6.99
CA ALA A 40 19.23 -3.67 -6.29
C ALA A 40 18.02 -3.20 -7.11
N ARG A 41 16.99 -4.05 -7.21
CA ARG A 41 15.75 -3.76 -7.91
C ARG A 41 14.55 -4.23 -7.12
N SER A 42 13.45 -3.48 -7.24
CA SER A 42 12.17 -3.82 -6.64
C SER A 42 11.13 -4.06 -7.73
N PHE A 43 10.39 -5.15 -7.62
CA PHE A 43 9.37 -5.53 -8.59
C PHE A 43 8.04 -5.66 -7.91
N ARG A 44 7.02 -5.05 -8.50
CA ARG A 44 5.64 -5.24 -8.07
C ARG A 44 5.14 -6.61 -8.53
N LEU A 45 4.54 -7.39 -7.61
CA LEU A 45 4.04 -8.73 -7.92
C LEU A 45 2.91 -8.71 -8.95
N ASP A 46 2.01 -7.74 -8.89
CA ASP A 46 0.88 -7.61 -9.81
C ASP A 46 1.29 -7.26 -11.26
N ARG A 47 2.51 -6.75 -11.45
CA ARG A 47 3.08 -6.46 -12.77
C ARG A 47 3.92 -7.59 -13.34
N MET A 48 4.03 -8.70 -12.62
CA MET A 48 4.75 -9.87 -13.09
C MET A 48 3.85 -10.73 -13.96
N ARG A 49 4.24 -10.96 -15.22
CA ARG A 49 3.50 -11.84 -16.12
C ARG A 49 3.67 -13.32 -15.76
N SER A 50 4.83 -13.69 -15.30
CA SER A 50 5.12 -15.06 -14.88
C SER A 50 6.31 -15.11 -13.93
N ALA A 51 6.30 -16.11 -13.04
CA ALA A 51 7.44 -16.46 -12.21
C ALA A 51 7.67 -17.97 -12.33
N LYS A 52 8.92 -18.38 -12.50
CA LYS A 52 9.30 -19.79 -12.59
C LYS A 52 10.37 -20.12 -11.54
N LEU A 53 10.09 -21.12 -10.72
CA LEU A 53 11.09 -21.65 -9.82
C LEU A 53 12.13 -22.45 -10.61
N THR A 54 13.41 -22.11 -10.47
CA THR A 54 14.53 -22.87 -11.03
C THR A 54 15.13 -23.77 -9.99
N ARG A 55 15.93 -24.77 -10.41
CA ARG A 55 16.70 -25.62 -9.51
C ARG A 55 18.04 -25.02 -9.13
N GLU A 56 18.41 -23.92 -9.73
CA GLU A 56 19.64 -23.22 -9.43
C GLU A 56 19.56 -22.61 -8.02
N ARG A 57 20.61 -22.85 -7.24
CA ARG A 57 20.78 -22.23 -5.93
C ARG A 57 21.70 -21.03 -6.09
N PHE A 58 21.46 -20.03 -5.30
CA PHE A 58 22.33 -18.84 -5.23
C PHE A 58 22.81 -18.66 -3.79
N GLU A 59 23.98 -18.10 -3.65
CA GLU A 59 24.51 -17.66 -2.37
C GLU A 59 23.92 -16.28 -2.02
N ALA A 60 23.48 -16.13 -0.78
CA ALA A 60 22.97 -14.85 -0.31
C ALA A 60 24.10 -13.81 -0.30
N ARG A 61 23.90 -12.70 -0.99
CA ARG A 61 24.90 -11.62 -1.04
C ARG A 61 24.94 -10.92 0.30
N GLU A 62 26.11 -10.89 0.93
CA GLU A 62 26.30 -10.14 2.16
C GLU A 62 26.14 -8.64 1.91
N GLY A 63 25.48 -7.94 2.85
CA GLY A 63 25.24 -6.50 2.73
C GLY A 63 24.14 -6.08 1.76
N PHE A 64 23.37 -7.03 1.19
CA PHE A 64 22.19 -6.66 0.43
C PHE A 64 21.10 -6.14 1.38
N GLU A 65 20.90 -4.83 1.36
CA GLU A 65 19.73 -4.21 1.96
C GLU A 65 18.69 -3.95 0.86
N PRO A 66 17.45 -4.43 1.05
CA PRO A 66 16.37 -4.09 0.13
C PRO A 66 16.27 -2.57 0.02
N THR A 67 16.29 -2.05 -1.20
CA THR A 67 15.98 -0.63 -1.41
C THR A 67 14.55 -0.42 -0.96
N ARG A 68 14.37 0.10 0.24
CA ARG A 68 13.06 0.55 0.69
C ARG A 68 12.56 1.55 -0.36
N LEU A 69 11.32 1.39 -0.80
CA LEU A 69 10.73 2.36 -1.69
C LEU A 69 10.68 3.68 -0.91
N ARG A 70 11.62 4.57 -1.22
CA ARG A 70 11.84 5.84 -0.50
C ARG A 70 10.65 6.79 -0.56
N ASP A 71 9.67 6.49 -1.40
CA ASP A 71 8.52 7.35 -1.69
C ASP A 71 7.20 6.85 -1.06
N ALA A 72 7.27 5.91 -0.11
CA ALA A 72 6.08 5.54 0.64
C ALA A 72 5.69 6.72 1.56
N ARG A 73 4.66 7.43 1.16
CA ARG A 73 4.02 8.39 2.06
C ARG A 73 3.40 7.63 3.23
N THR A 74 3.46 8.21 4.40
CA THR A 74 2.71 7.72 5.55
C THR A 74 1.38 8.44 5.60
N ALA A 75 0.30 7.68 5.60
CA ALA A 75 -1.04 8.20 5.82
C ALA A 75 -1.49 7.86 7.25
N LYS A 76 -2.12 8.81 7.91
CA LYS A 76 -2.71 8.61 9.24
C LYS A 76 -4.22 8.50 9.11
N VAL A 77 -4.78 7.36 9.48
CA VAL A 77 -6.22 7.08 9.40
C VAL A 77 -6.79 6.88 10.79
N LEU A 78 -7.84 7.61 11.09
CA LEU A 78 -8.66 7.46 12.29
C LEU A 78 -9.82 6.52 11.98
N TYR A 79 -10.09 5.57 12.85
CA TYR A 79 -11.20 4.64 12.79
C TYR A 79 -12.16 4.90 13.96
N ASP A 80 -13.45 4.99 13.65
CA ASP A 80 -14.49 5.14 14.66
C ASP A 80 -14.57 3.88 15.54
N LYS A 81 -15.14 4.04 16.72
CA LYS A 81 -15.33 2.97 17.71
C LYS A 81 -16.06 1.74 17.15
N GLU A 82 -16.95 1.92 16.18
CA GLU A 82 -17.73 0.85 15.54
C GLU A 82 -16.81 -0.17 14.84
N ILE A 83 -15.69 0.30 14.25
CA ILE A 83 -14.75 -0.56 13.55
C ILE A 83 -13.35 -0.59 14.19
N ALA A 84 -13.18 0.07 15.34
CA ALA A 84 -11.88 0.17 16.03
C ALA A 84 -11.27 -1.20 16.30
N ARG A 85 -12.07 -2.17 16.76
CA ARG A 85 -11.60 -3.53 17.01
C ARG A 85 -10.97 -4.17 15.77
N TRP A 86 -11.65 -4.08 14.64
CA TRP A 86 -11.16 -4.55 13.35
C TRP A 86 -9.84 -3.86 12.94
N ALA A 87 -9.74 -2.56 13.18
CA ALA A 87 -8.55 -1.79 12.88
C ALA A 87 -7.37 -2.17 13.80
N ILE A 88 -7.63 -2.39 15.10
CA ILE A 88 -6.61 -2.82 16.09
C ILE A 88 -6.05 -4.19 15.75
N GLU A 89 -6.88 -5.15 15.36
CA GLU A 89 -6.44 -6.48 14.89
C GLU A 89 -5.50 -6.37 13.67
N ARG A 90 -5.55 -5.25 12.94
CA ARG A 90 -4.70 -4.92 11.79
C ARG A 90 -3.56 -3.96 12.10
N GLY A 91 -3.30 -3.72 13.37
CA GLY A 91 -2.16 -2.93 13.85
C GLY A 91 -2.46 -1.45 14.07
N ALA A 92 -3.73 -1.05 14.20
CA ALA A 92 -4.06 0.28 14.68
C ALA A 92 -3.84 0.38 16.20
N ARG A 93 -3.50 1.58 16.66
CA ARG A 93 -3.35 1.89 18.07
C ARG A 93 -4.69 2.36 18.64
N PRO A 94 -5.17 1.78 19.77
CA PRO A 94 -6.42 2.21 20.39
C PRO A 94 -6.29 3.64 20.93
N LEU A 95 -7.41 4.35 20.96
CA LEU A 95 -7.57 5.68 21.52
C LEU A 95 -8.47 5.63 22.77
N ALA A 96 -8.36 6.66 23.62
CA ALA A 96 -9.10 6.74 24.89
C ALA A 96 -10.62 6.88 24.70
N ASP A 97 -11.06 7.41 23.56
CA ASP A 97 -12.47 7.59 23.18
C ASP A 97 -13.13 6.33 22.61
N GLY A 98 -12.38 5.23 22.54
CA GLY A 98 -12.83 3.96 21.97
C GLY A 98 -12.55 3.81 20.47
N GLY A 99 -12.07 4.84 19.80
CA GLY A 99 -11.61 4.76 18.42
C GLY A 99 -10.22 4.12 18.28
N ALA A 100 -9.68 4.13 17.08
CA ALA A 100 -8.31 3.68 16.81
C ALA A 100 -7.64 4.53 15.73
N VAL A 101 -6.31 4.62 15.77
CA VAL A 101 -5.52 5.35 14.76
C VAL A 101 -4.42 4.46 14.20
N ARG A 102 -4.16 4.58 12.91
CA ARG A 102 -3.11 3.81 12.23
C ARG A 102 -2.31 4.66 11.28
N ASP A 103 -0.99 4.49 11.35
CA ASP A 103 -0.07 4.99 10.34
C ASP A 103 0.14 3.91 9.28
N LEU A 104 -0.15 4.26 8.01
CA LEU A 104 -0.11 3.35 6.87
C LEU A 104 0.93 3.82 5.86
N PRO A 105 1.90 2.97 5.47
CA PRO A 105 2.72 3.24 4.31
C PRO A 105 1.89 3.07 3.03
N VAL A 106 1.70 4.14 2.27
CA VAL A 106 0.83 4.19 1.10
C VAL A 106 1.61 4.55 -0.15
N GLY A 107 1.50 3.71 -1.18
CA GLY A 107 2.12 3.93 -2.49
C GLY A 107 1.14 4.44 -3.56
N SER A 108 -0.16 4.60 -3.25
CA SER A 108 -1.19 5.09 -4.17
C SER A 108 -2.25 5.88 -3.43
N ASP A 109 -2.42 7.14 -3.83
CA ASP A 109 -3.44 8.05 -3.30
C ASP A 109 -4.84 7.57 -3.70
N GLU A 110 -5.03 7.07 -4.92
CA GLU A 110 -6.31 6.56 -5.42
C GLU A 110 -6.77 5.33 -4.62
N TRP A 111 -5.82 4.45 -4.28
CA TRP A 111 -6.15 3.31 -3.44
C TRP A 111 -6.59 3.74 -2.04
N LEU A 112 -5.86 4.67 -1.41
CA LEU A 112 -6.18 5.15 -0.07
C LEU A 112 -7.54 5.87 -0.04
N GLU A 113 -7.83 6.67 -1.06
CA GLU A 113 -9.13 7.31 -1.22
C GLU A 113 -10.26 6.28 -1.30
N SER A 114 -10.11 5.28 -2.15
CA SER A 114 -11.09 4.20 -2.30
C SER A 114 -11.27 3.41 -1.00
N GLU A 115 -10.18 3.10 -0.31
CA GLU A 115 -10.20 2.38 0.96
C GLU A 115 -10.98 3.16 2.03
N VAL A 116 -10.65 4.45 2.21
CA VAL A 116 -11.33 5.30 3.21
C VAL A 116 -12.82 5.45 2.89
N LEU A 117 -13.19 5.68 1.63
CA LEU A 117 -14.58 5.82 1.22
C LEU A 117 -15.37 4.51 1.36
N SER A 118 -14.73 3.36 1.16
CA SER A 118 -15.37 2.04 1.32
C SER A 118 -15.80 1.76 2.75
N LEU A 119 -15.20 2.41 3.73
CA LEU A 119 -15.54 2.28 5.16
C LEU A 119 -16.73 3.16 5.59
N ARG A 120 -17.48 3.71 4.62
CA ARG A 120 -18.81 4.31 4.81
C ARG A 120 -18.88 5.44 5.84
N GLY A 121 -17.78 6.16 6.05
CA GLY A 121 -17.68 7.25 7.02
C GLY A 121 -17.15 6.84 8.40
N GLU A 122 -16.96 5.55 8.63
CA GLU A 122 -16.38 5.04 9.89
C GLU A 122 -14.85 5.14 9.96
N ALA A 123 -14.24 5.64 8.88
CA ALA A 123 -12.83 6.01 8.88
C ALA A 123 -12.63 7.39 8.27
N VAL A 124 -11.66 8.12 8.83
CA VAL A 124 -11.28 9.46 8.38
C VAL A 124 -9.79 9.53 8.15
N LEU A 125 -9.38 10.00 6.98
CA LEU A 125 -7.98 10.33 6.73
C LEU A 125 -7.63 11.60 7.49
N LEU A 126 -6.62 11.53 8.37
CA LEU A 126 -6.08 12.67 9.11
C LEU A 126 -4.95 13.34 8.33
N GLU A 127 -4.01 12.54 7.82
CA GLU A 127 -2.83 12.97 7.08
C GLU A 127 -2.61 12.07 5.85
N PRO A 128 -2.14 12.62 4.73
CA PRO A 128 -1.82 14.02 4.47
C PRO A 128 -3.06 14.89 4.26
N ASP A 129 -2.96 16.16 4.66
CA ASP A 129 -4.08 17.12 4.66
C ASP A 129 -4.63 17.39 3.24
N GLU A 130 -3.78 17.40 2.24
CA GLU A 130 -4.19 17.62 0.84
C GLU A 130 -5.12 16.50 0.37
N LEU A 131 -4.75 15.24 0.60
CA LEU A 131 -5.56 14.08 0.20
C LEU A 131 -6.85 14.01 1.03
N ARG A 132 -6.81 14.39 2.31
CA ARG A 132 -8.00 14.50 3.16
C ARG A 132 -9.02 15.46 2.56
N ARG A 133 -8.58 16.64 2.07
CA ARG A 133 -9.46 17.63 1.41
C ARG A 133 -10.04 17.08 0.12
N THR A 134 -9.24 16.37 -0.68
CA THR A 134 -9.69 15.73 -1.91
C THR A 134 -10.79 14.71 -1.65
N ILE A 135 -10.59 13.82 -0.68
CA ILE A 135 -11.59 12.81 -0.27
C ILE A 135 -12.87 13.50 0.22
N ALA A 136 -12.75 14.52 1.06
CA ALA A 136 -13.90 15.25 1.58
C ALA A 136 -14.68 15.98 0.47
N ALA A 137 -13.99 16.57 -0.51
CA ALA A 137 -14.63 17.23 -1.66
C ALA A 137 -15.39 16.21 -2.52
N ARG A 138 -14.78 15.04 -2.79
CA ARG A 138 -15.39 13.97 -3.58
C ARG A 138 -16.63 13.37 -2.89
N ALA A 139 -16.53 13.11 -1.58
CA ALA A 139 -17.67 12.66 -0.79
C ALA A 139 -18.85 13.63 -0.82
N LYS A 140 -18.57 14.95 -0.70
CA LYS A 140 -19.59 16.00 -0.79
C LYS A 140 -20.22 16.07 -2.18
N ALA A 141 -19.42 15.95 -3.24
CA ALA A 141 -19.92 15.95 -4.61
C ALA A 141 -20.87 14.77 -4.84
N LEU A 142 -20.47 13.58 -4.43
CA LEU A 142 -21.28 12.36 -4.54
C LEU A 142 -22.58 12.47 -3.74
N ALA A 143 -22.54 12.98 -2.52
CA ALA A 143 -23.72 13.19 -1.70
C ALA A 143 -24.71 14.17 -2.36
N LYS A 144 -24.21 15.22 -3.01
CA LYS A 144 -25.03 16.17 -3.78
C LYS A 144 -25.67 15.53 -5.01
N GLU A 145 -24.93 14.74 -5.77
CA GLU A 145 -25.43 14.02 -6.95
C GLU A 145 -26.53 13.02 -6.60
N LEU A 146 -26.39 12.33 -5.46
CA LEU A 146 -27.35 11.37 -4.98
C LEU A 146 -28.55 12.00 -4.24
N GLY A 147 -28.60 13.33 -4.14
CA GLY A 147 -29.71 14.03 -3.47
C GLY A 147 -29.76 13.79 -1.96
N VAL A 148 -28.66 13.33 -1.37
CA VAL A 148 -28.56 13.11 0.09
C VAL A 148 -28.38 14.45 0.76
N GLU A 149 -29.48 15.13 1.11
CA GLU A 149 -29.44 16.32 1.96
C GLU A 149 -28.97 15.91 3.36
N ARG A 150 -27.79 16.40 3.73
CA ARG A 150 -27.21 16.43 5.08
C ARG A 150 -27.50 15.20 5.95
N MET A 151 -26.73 14.16 5.77
CA MET A 151 -26.50 13.27 6.89
C MET A 151 -25.81 14.10 8.00
N ARG A 152 -26.53 14.30 9.09
CA ARG A 152 -25.97 14.94 10.31
C ARG A 152 -24.83 14.06 10.79
N VAL A 153 -23.61 14.60 10.71
CA VAL A 153 -22.50 14.04 11.48
C VAL A 153 -22.94 14.11 12.93
N ARG A 154 -23.18 12.97 13.54
CA ARG A 154 -23.39 12.89 14.99
C ARG A 154 -22.07 13.28 15.63
N ALA A 155 -22.05 14.42 16.30
CA ALA A 155 -21.00 14.84 17.22
C ALA A 155 -20.98 13.93 18.45
#